data_095793bf71abeb670df6c76a515138c3
#
_entry.id   095793bf71abeb670df6c76a515138c3
#
_cell.length_a   1.000
_cell.length_b   1.000
_cell.length_c   1.000
_cell.angle_alpha   90.00
_cell.angle_beta   90.00
_cell.angle_gamma   90.00
#
_symmetry.space_group_name_H-M   'P 1'
#
loop_
_entity.id
_entity.type
_entity.pdbx_description
1 polymer ?
#
loop_
_entity_poly.entity_id
_entity_poly.type
_entity_poly.pdbx_seq_one_letter_code
_entity_poly.pdbx_strand_id
1 'polypeptide(L)'
;MTRIIEHREDARAGEEVFELRVFRLDYGEVRACVIPVDFAINHTMIDELSQPVVEAFLDGLALCEREDIPNLWIHDPHGLFPPPDRPVREM
;
A
#
# COMPACT_ATOMS: atom_id res chain seq x y z
N MET A 1 -3.62 15.07 -6.77
CA MET A 1 -2.41 14.24 -6.72
C MET A 1 -2.38 13.42 -5.44
N THR A 2 -2.01 12.17 -5.55
CA THR A 2 -2.01 11.27 -4.41
C THR A 2 -0.71 11.40 -3.64
N ARG A 3 -0.80 11.51 -2.32
CA ARG A 3 0.37 11.51 -1.45
C ARG A 3 0.63 10.08 -0.97
N ILE A 4 1.90 9.73 -0.87
CA ILE A 4 2.29 8.44 -0.31
C ILE A 4 2.66 8.68 1.14
N ILE A 5 1.94 8.05 2.07
CA ILE A 5 2.17 8.27 3.50
C ILE A 5 2.55 6.96 4.15
N GLU A 6 3.40 7.04 5.17
CA GLU A 6 3.85 5.85 5.89
C GLU A 6 3.07 5.64 7.18
N HIS A 7 2.34 6.65 7.64
CA HIS A 7 1.53 6.55 8.85
C HIS A 7 0.12 7.01 8.53
N ARG A 8 -0.85 6.23 8.95
CA ARG A 8 -2.23 6.56 8.65
C ARG A 8 -2.62 7.93 9.15
N GLU A 9 -2.08 8.32 10.31
CA GLU A 9 -2.42 9.61 10.89
C GLU A 9 -1.85 10.79 10.12
N ASP A 10 -1.02 10.55 9.11
CA ASP A 10 -0.56 11.65 8.26
C ASP A 10 -1.63 12.09 7.26
N ALA A 11 -2.70 11.34 7.11
CA ALA A 11 -3.83 11.77 6.31
C ALA A 11 -4.62 12.81 7.09
N ARG A 12 -5.12 13.81 6.38
CA ARG A 12 -5.90 14.85 7.01
C ARG A 12 -7.31 14.38 7.27
N ALA A 13 -7.95 14.97 8.29
CA ALA A 13 -9.32 14.60 8.62
C ALA A 13 -10.22 14.79 7.39
N GLY A 14 -11.05 13.81 7.12
CA GLY A 14 -11.98 13.87 6.00
C GLY A 14 -11.42 13.42 4.66
N GLU A 15 -10.13 13.16 4.58
CA GLU A 15 -9.56 12.67 3.32
C GLU A 15 -9.63 11.17 3.24
N GLU A 16 -9.90 10.65 2.05
CA GLU A 16 -9.90 9.21 1.85
C GLU A 16 -8.49 8.68 1.88
N VAL A 17 -8.37 7.43 2.32
CA VAL A 17 -7.09 6.74 2.39
C VAL A 17 -7.28 5.34 1.83
N PHE A 18 -6.43 4.95 0.88
CA PHE A 18 -6.33 3.55 0.49
C PHE A 18 -5.07 2.99 1.13
N GLU A 19 -5.11 1.72 1.46
CA GLU A 19 -4.02 1.06 2.16
C GLU A 19 -3.32 0.10 1.24
N LEU A 20 -2.00 0.22 1.13
CA LEU A 20 -1.17 -0.81 0.52
C LEU A 20 -0.68 -1.68 1.67
N ARG A 21 -1.30 -2.82 1.87
CA ARG A 21 -0.95 -3.70 2.99
C ARG A 21 0.13 -4.66 2.53
N VAL A 22 1.30 -4.57 3.14
CA VAL A 22 2.47 -5.37 2.77
C VAL A 22 2.62 -6.51 3.75
N PHE A 23 2.86 -7.71 3.26
CA PHE A 23 2.98 -8.87 4.12
C PHE A 23 3.88 -9.92 3.47
N ARG A 24 4.28 -10.90 4.25
CA ARG A 24 5.13 -11.98 3.77
C ARG A 24 4.34 -13.29 3.83
N LEU A 25 4.36 -14.02 2.73
CA LEU A 25 3.72 -15.33 2.70
C LEU A 25 4.58 -16.35 3.44
N ASP A 26 3.98 -17.49 3.75
CA ASP A 26 4.65 -18.52 4.53
C ASP A 26 5.95 -18.97 3.88
N TYR A 27 6.02 -19.00 2.57
CA TYR A 27 7.25 -19.40 1.89
C TYR A 27 8.19 -18.22 1.62
N GLY A 28 7.92 -17.08 2.22
CA GLY A 28 8.89 -15.99 2.23
C GLY A 28 8.71 -14.90 1.18
N GLU A 29 7.80 -15.08 0.24
CA GLU A 29 7.59 -14.06 -0.78
C GLU A 29 6.89 -12.84 -0.17
N VAL A 30 7.36 -11.64 -0.52
CA VAL A 30 6.73 -10.41 -0.05
C VAL A 30 5.70 -9.98 -1.06
N ARG A 31 4.48 -9.79 -0.59
CA ARG A 31 3.36 -9.42 -1.45
C ARG A 31 2.58 -8.29 -0.80
N ALA A 32 1.68 -7.70 -1.56
CA ALA A 32 0.86 -6.64 -1.04
C ALA A 32 -0.49 -6.61 -1.74
N CYS A 33 -1.47 -5.99 -1.11
CA CYS A 33 -2.75 -5.73 -1.74
C CYS A 33 -3.19 -4.31 -1.42
N VAL A 34 -4.04 -3.76 -2.29
CA VAL A 34 -4.53 -2.41 -2.15
C VAL A 34 -6.00 -2.48 -1.79
N ILE A 35 -6.38 -1.89 -0.67
CA ILE A 35 -7.76 -1.93 -0.19
C ILE A 35 -8.13 -0.56 0.39
N PRO A 36 -9.41 -0.20 0.38
CA PRO A 36 -9.86 0.96 1.15
C PRO A 36 -9.55 0.71 2.62
N VAL A 37 -9.10 1.74 3.33
CA VAL A 37 -8.52 1.57 4.65
C VAL A 37 -9.49 0.93 5.65
N ASP A 38 -10.77 1.20 5.54
CA ASP A 38 -11.75 0.66 6.48
C ASP A 38 -12.53 -0.53 5.91
N PHE A 39 -12.04 -1.09 4.82
CA PHE A 39 -12.74 -2.19 4.19
C PHE A 39 -12.46 -3.50 4.93
N ALA A 40 -13.52 -4.23 5.27
CA ALA A 40 -13.36 -5.51 5.94
C ALA A 40 -13.11 -6.60 4.90
N ILE A 41 -11.99 -7.31 5.06
CA ILE A 41 -11.60 -8.29 4.06
C ILE A 41 -11.01 -9.49 4.80
N ASN A 42 -11.35 -10.67 4.37
CA ASN A 42 -10.85 -11.87 5.04
C ASN A 42 -9.53 -12.33 4.41
N HIS A 43 -8.88 -13.30 5.06
CA HIS A 43 -7.56 -13.74 4.63
C HIS A 43 -7.57 -14.32 3.22
N THR A 44 -8.61 -15.04 2.85
CA THR A 44 -8.69 -15.62 1.52
C THR A 44 -8.71 -14.53 0.46
N MET A 45 -9.48 -13.47 0.70
CA MET A 45 -9.53 -12.37 -0.25
C MET A 45 -8.19 -11.66 -0.35
N ILE A 46 -7.50 -11.52 0.77
CA ILE A 46 -6.18 -10.88 0.76
C ILE A 46 -5.23 -11.70 -0.12
N ASP A 47 -5.24 -13.03 0.07
CA ASP A 47 -4.36 -13.88 -0.72
C ASP A 47 -4.67 -13.78 -2.21
N GLU A 48 -5.95 -13.78 -2.55
CA GLU A 48 -6.35 -13.73 -3.95
C GLU A 48 -6.05 -12.39 -4.61
N LEU A 49 -6.13 -11.32 -3.84
CA LEU A 49 -5.93 -9.99 -4.38
C LEU A 49 -4.47 -9.55 -4.34
N SER A 50 -3.62 -10.32 -3.70
CA SER A 50 -2.24 -9.88 -3.52
C SER A 50 -1.44 -10.00 -4.80
N GLN A 51 -0.44 -9.16 -4.91
CA GLN A 51 0.48 -9.11 -6.02
C GLN A 51 1.88 -8.93 -5.49
N PRO A 52 2.91 -9.17 -6.29
CA PRO A 52 4.25 -8.76 -5.90
C PRO A 52 4.23 -7.29 -5.49
N VAL A 53 4.99 -6.96 -4.45
CA VAL A 53 4.81 -5.68 -3.76
C VAL A 53 5.00 -4.47 -4.68
N VAL A 54 5.97 -4.51 -5.57
CA VAL A 54 6.20 -3.36 -6.46
C VAL A 54 5.03 -3.18 -7.42
N GLU A 55 4.50 -4.27 -7.96
CA GLU A 55 3.36 -4.20 -8.87
C GLU A 55 2.13 -3.69 -8.13
N ALA A 56 1.92 -4.18 -6.91
CA ALA A 56 0.79 -3.71 -6.11
C ALA A 56 0.90 -2.22 -5.83
N PHE A 57 2.10 -1.74 -5.54
CA PHE A 57 2.28 -0.32 -5.29
C PHE A 57 1.96 0.51 -6.53
N LEU A 58 2.48 0.11 -7.69
CA LEU A 58 2.27 0.89 -8.90
C LEU A 58 0.80 0.89 -9.31
N ASP A 59 0.15 -0.26 -9.20
CA ASP A 59 -1.27 -0.35 -9.51
C ASP A 59 -2.10 0.45 -8.51
N GLY A 60 -1.73 0.40 -7.24
CA GLY A 60 -2.44 1.16 -6.21
C GLY A 60 -2.31 2.66 -6.40
N LEU A 61 -1.11 3.12 -6.75
CA LEU A 61 -0.92 4.54 -6.99
C LEU A 61 -1.72 5.00 -8.20
N ALA A 62 -1.71 4.21 -9.28
CA ALA A 62 -2.49 4.55 -10.46
C ALA A 62 -3.98 4.58 -10.16
N LEU A 63 -4.45 3.63 -9.36
CA LEU A 63 -5.86 3.61 -8.95
C LEU A 63 -6.20 4.86 -8.15
N CYS A 64 -5.37 5.21 -7.19
CA CYS A 64 -5.62 6.39 -6.37
C CYS A 64 -5.67 7.65 -7.22
N GLU A 65 -4.76 7.77 -8.17
CA GLU A 65 -4.75 8.96 -9.03
C GLU A 65 -5.95 9.00 -9.94
N ARG A 66 -6.37 7.86 -10.46
CA ARG A 66 -7.53 7.82 -11.33
C ARG A 66 -8.82 8.14 -10.58
N GLU A 67 -8.91 7.71 -9.33
CA GLU A 67 -10.11 7.91 -8.52
C GLU A 67 -10.03 9.14 -7.62
N ASP A 68 -8.98 9.93 -7.77
CA ASP A 68 -8.78 11.14 -6.95
C ASP A 68 -8.72 10.84 -5.45
N ILE A 69 -8.10 9.73 -5.10
CA ILE A 69 -7.87 9.38 -3.70
C ILE A 69 -6.62 10.13 -3.24
N PRO A 70 -6.72 10.97 -2.22
CA PRO A 70 -5.59 11.83 -1.86
C PRO A 70 -4.44 11.12 -1.14
N ASN A 71 -4.67 9.96 -0.56
CA ASN A 71 -3.65 9.31 0.24
C ASN A 71 -3.55 7.83 -0.06
N LEU A 72 -2.32 7.36 -0.29
CA LEU A 72 -2.02 5.93 -0.33
C LEU A 72 -1.11 5.63 0.86
N TRP A 73 -1.62 4.87 1.82
CA TRP A 73 -0.90 4.56 3.04
C TRP A 73 -0.15 3.25 2.86
N ILE A 74 1.18 3.29 3.00
CA ILE A 74 1.98 2.08 2.92
C ILE A 74 2.02 1.47 4.31
N HIS A 75 1.23 0.42 4.51
CA HIS A 75 1.15 -0.26 5.79
C HIS A 75 2.13 -1.41 5.77
N ASP A 76 3.34 -1.15 6.23
CA ASP A 76 4.45 -2.08 6.16
C ASP A 76 5.13 -2.14 7.52
N PRO A 77 4.47 -2.77 8.51
CA PRO A 77 4.98 -2.73 9.89
C PRO A 77 6.32 -3.45 10.06
N HIS A 78 6.68 -4.31 9.13
CA HIS A 78 7.92 -5.08 9.25
C HIS A 78 9.02 -4.58 8.32
N GLY A 79 8.80 -3.49 7.62
CA GLY A 79 9.83 -2.90 6.78
C GLY A 79 10.22 -3.77 5.60
N LEU A 80 9.26 -4.47 5.01
CA LEU A 80 9.54 -5.41 3.92
C LEU A 80 9.66 -4.71 2.56
N PHE A 81 9.17 -3.49 2.45
CA PHE A 81 9.16 -2.78 1.17
C PHE A 81 9.58 -1.34 1.43
N PRO A 82 10.79 -0.96 1.04
CA PRO A 82 11.22 0.42 1.24
C PRO A 82 10.35 1.35 0.42
N PRO A 83 10.04 2.54 0.93
CA PRO A 83 9.22 3.48 0.19
C PRO A 83 9.82 3.75 -1.18
N PRO A 84 9.02 3.66 -2.23
CA PRO A 84 9.57 3.81 -3.59
C PRO A 84 9.98 5.21 -3.93
N ASP A 85 9.49 6.21 -3.22
CA ASP A 85 9.90 7.58 -3.44
C ASP A 85 11.17 7.90 -2.66
N ARG A 86 11.69 6.97 -1.88
CA ARG A 86 12.91 7.18 -1.18
C ARG A 86 14.06 7.11 -2.17
N PRO A 87 14.98 8.05 -2.15
CA PRO A 87 16.07 8.02 -3.09
C PRO A 87 16.82 6.71 -3.01
N VAL A 88 17.21 6.26 -4.15
CA VAL A 88 18.00 5.08 -4.16
C VAL A 88 19.30 5.40 -3.54
N ARG A 89 19.74 4.63 -2.65
CA ARG A 89 20.87 4.88 -1.99
C ARG A 89 21.88 4.61 -2.87
N GLU A 90 22.44 5.38 -3.34
CA GLU A 90 23.43 5.18 -4.05
C GLU A 90 24.34 4.99 -3.40
N MET A 91 24.70 4.34 -3.30
CA MET A 91 25.59 4.09 -2.58
C MET A 91 26.70 4.32 -3.15
#